data_29a9fd62f6fa6d07190d63ba519c64b2
#
_entry.id   29a9fd62f6fa6d07190d63ba519c64b2
#
_cell.length_a   1.000
_cell.length_b   1.000
_cell.length_c   1.000
_cell.angle_alpha   90.00
_cell.angle_beta   90.00
_cell.angle_gamma   90.00
#
_symmetry.space_group_name_H-M   'P 1'
#
loop_
_entity.id
_entity.type
_entity.pdbx_description
1 polymer ?
#
loop_
_entity_poly.entity_id
_entity_poly.type
_entity_poly.pdbx_seq_one_letter_code
_entity_poly.pdbx_strand_id
1 'polypeptide(L)'
;ELEGIDKVNTVSRTHSLIYVPCHRSHVDYLLLSFLLFHKGLMIPHIAAGDNLNIPILGRILRQGGAFFMRRSFSGDELYSQVFKEYLYQTCNRGHSIEFFPEGGRSRTGRLLSPKLGFLNMCVESHERGLNKPVAFIPVYIGYEKIIEGATYVSEMRGAQKTTEKLSDILINLKLIKQNFGKVQVNIGQILKLDEWAVESKKPNQNSTEFLARKIMCAINDAATVNAVNLAALVFL
;
A
#
# COMPACT_ATOMS: atom_id res chain seq x y z
N GLU A 1 -4.04 0.53 17.21
CA GLU A 1 -2.80 -0.08 17.74
C GLU A 1 -1.78 -0.18 16.59
N LEU A 2 -0.50 0.07 16.86
CA LEU A 2 0.58 0.01 15.87
C LEU A 2 1.73 -0.83 16.43
N GLU A 3 2.07 -1.90 15.74
CA GLU A 3 3.16 -2.80 16.14
C GLU A 3 4.31 -2.80 15.12
N GLY A 4 5.52 -3.02 15.61
CA GLY A 4 6.74 -3.18 14.79
C GLY A 4 7.36 -1.90 14.25
N ILE A 5 6.90 -0.71 14.65
CA ILE A 5 7.39 0.57 14.14
C ILE A 5 8.87 0.83 14.45
N ASP A 6 9.39 0.30 15.54
CA ASP A 6 10.81 0.47 15.93
C ASP A 6 11.76 -0.14 14.90
N LYS A 7 11.34 -1.24 14.25
CA LYS A 7 12.09 -1.86 13.16
C LYS A 7 12.19 -0.90 11.96
N VAL A 8 11.10 -0.16 11.68
CA VAL A 8 11.07 0.84 10.59
C VAL A 8 12.00 1.99 10.91
N ASN A 9 11.98 2.51 12.14
CA ASN A 9 12.89 3.58 12.59
C ASN A 9 14.36 3.20 12.39
N THR A 10 14.72 1.97 12.70
CA THR A 10 16.09 1.46 12.52
C THR A 10 16.47 1.43 11.04
N VAL A 11 15.62 0.88 10.17
CA VAL A 11 15.90 0.71 8.74
C VAL A 11 15.87 2.04 7.99
N SER A 12 15.03 3.01 8.39
CA SER A 12 14.93 4.33 7.76
C SER A 12 16.24 5.12 7.71
N ARG A 13 17.16 4.84 8.63
CA ARG A 13 18.47 5.51 8.68
C ARG A 13 19.38 5.10 7.51
N THR A 14 19.23 3.88 7.03
CA THR A 14 20.14 3.27 6.05
C THR A 14 19.49 2.98 4.70
N HIS A 15 18.15 2.91 4.62
CA HIS A 15 17.41 2.51 3.44
C HIS A 15 16.37 3.56 3.02
N SER A 16 16.09 3.62 1.72
CA SER A 16 14.89 4.28 1.17
C SER A 16 13.70 3.36 1.38
N LEU A 17 12.66 3.85 2.07
CA LEU A 17 11.54 3.03 2.48
C LEU A 17 10.42 3.01 1.44
N ILE A 18 9.93 1.82 1.13
CA ILE A 18 8.74 1.62 0.31
C ILE A 18 7.71 0.85 1.13
N TYR A 19 6.67 1.54 1.56
CA TYR A 19 5.56 0.93 2.29
C TYR A 19 4.64 0.19 1.33
N VAL A 20 4.32 -1.05 1.69
CA VAL A 20 3.47 -1.94 0.89
C VAL A 20 2.33 -2.49 1.76
N PRO A 21 1.29 -1.67 2.01
CA PRO A 21 0.16 -2.09 2.81
C PRO A 21 -0.81 -2.99 2.04
N CYS A 22 -1.54 -3.86 2.77
CA CYS A 22 -2.77 -4.44 2.22
C CYS A 22 -3.82 -3.35 2.01
N HIS A 23 -4.74 -3.56 1.07
CA HIS A 23 -5.74 -2.54 0.73
C HIS A 23 -7.16 -3.01 1.03
N ARG A 24 -7.79 -2.39 2.02
CA ARG A 24 -9.14 -2.73 2.51
C ARG A 24 -10.13 -1.58 2.40
N SER A 25 -9.65 -0.35 2.65
CA SER A 25 -10.47 0.85 2.76
C SER A 25 -9.80 2.05 2.10
N HIS A 26 -10.59 3.04 1.71
CA HIS A 26 -10.07 4.35 1.28
C HIS A 26 -9.35 5.12 2.38
N VAL A 27 -9.50 4.73 3.64
CA VAL A 27 -8.79 5.37 4.76
C VAL A 27 -7.40 4.79 5.00
N ASP A 28 -7.01 3.69 4.37
CA ASP A 28 -5.75 2.99 4.64
C ASP A 28 -4.54 3.92 4.54
N TYR A 29 -4.43 4.66 3.44
CA TYR A 29 -3.31 5.59 3.20
C TYR A 29 -3.31 6.79 4.15
N LEU A 30 -4.50 7.29 4.53
CA LEU A 30 -4.61 8.37 5.51
C LEU A 30 -4.20 7.89 6.90
N LEU A 31 -4.63 6.68 7.27
CA LEU A 31 -4.31 6.06 8.54
C LEU A 31 -2.82 5.80 8.67
N LEU A 32 -2.20 5.23 7.64
CA LEU A 32 -0.75 4.96 7.67
C LEU A 32 0.04 6.26 7.74
N SER A 33 -0.29 7.26 6.92
CA SER A 33 0.33 8.59 6.97
C SER A 33 0.21 9.24 8.34
N PHE A 34 -0.99 9.18 8.95
CA PHE A 34 -1.24 9.70 10.31
C PHE A 34 -0.37 9.00 11.35
N LEU A 35 -0.30 7.68 11.32
CA LEU A 35 0.49 6.90 12.27
C LEU A 35 1.99 7.16 12.13
N LEU A 36 2.51 7.20 10.91
CA LEU A 36 3.91 7.50 10.64
C LEU A 36 4.30 8.90 11.11
N PHE A 37 3.46 9.91 10.84
CA PHE A 37 3.66 11.28 11.32
C PHE A 37 3.76 11.33 12.85
N HIS A 38 2.84 10.68 13.58
CA HIS A 38 2.84 10.66 15.05
C HIS A 38 4.02 9.88 15.64
N LYS A 39 4.67 9.04 14.84
CA LYS A 39 5.89 8.32 15.23
C LYS A 39 7.18 9.00 14.79
N GLY A 40 7.08 10.23 14.25
CA GLY A 40 8.24 11.00 13.82
C GLY A 40 8.90 10.48 12.54
N LEU A 41 8.19 9.65 11.77
CA LEU A 41 8.64 9.17 10.47
C LEU A 41 8.15 10.07 9.34
N MET A 42 8.89 10.08 8.24
CA MET A 42 8.49 10.80 7.03
C MET A 42 7.18 10.21 6.47
N ILE A 43 6.23 11.10 6.15
CA ILE A 43 5.02 10.72 5.42
C ILE A 43 5.44 10.30 4.00
N PRO A 44 5.02 9.12 3.52
CA PRO A 44 5.40 8.65 2.21
C PRO A 44 4.70 9.41 1.08
N HIS A 45 5.32 9.43 -0.10
CA HIS A 45 4.65 9.78 -1.33
C HIS A 45 3.75 8.61 -1.75
N ILE A 46 2.45 8.85 -1.91
CA ILE A 46 1.44 7.81 -2.10
C ILE A 46 1.12 7.65 -3.59
N ALA A 47 1.35 6.46 -4.14
CA ALA A 47 0.96 6.12 -5.50
C ALA A 47 -0.56 5.92 -5.58
N ALA A 48 -1.25 6.85 -6.23
CA ALA A 48 -2.70 6.85 -6.41
C ALA A 48 -3.10 6.64 -7.87
N GLY A 49 -4.25 6.02 -8.11
CA GLY A 49 -4.80 5.91 -9.45
C GLY A 49 -5.25 7.26 -10.01
N ASP A 50 -5.08 7.47 -11.32
CA ASP A 50 -5.44 8.70 -12.04
C ASP A 50 -6.93 9.05 -11.95
N ASN A 51 -7.79 8.07 -11.69
CA ASN A 51 -9.22 8.29 -11.43
C ASN A 51 -9.50 9.16 -10.19
N LEU A 52 -8.55 9.30 -9.28
CA LEU A 52 -8.65 10.19 -8.11
C LEU A 52 -8.14 11.61 -8.39
N ASN A 53 -7.54 11.83 -9.56
CA ASN A 53 -7.02 13.13 -9.98
C ASN A 53 -8.13 14.03 -10.56
N ILE A 54 -9.19 14.22 -9.80
CA ILE A 54 -10.30 15.09 -10.17
C ILE A 54 -10.17 16.47 -9.51
N PRO A 55 -10.81 17.51 -10.05
CA PRO A 55 -10.76 18.86 -9.47
C PRO A 55 -11.06 18.85 -7.97
N ILE A 56 -10.36 19.69 -7.20
CA ILE A 56 -10.42 19.81 -5.74
C ILE A 56 -9.78 18.61 -5.04
N LEU A 57 -10.32 17.38 -5.18
CA LEU A 57 -9.77 16.20 -4.50
C LEU A 57 -8.32 15.92 -4.92
N GLY A 58 -8.02 15.94 -6.22
CA GLY A 58 -6.67 15.72 -6.72
C GLY A 58 -5.66 16.74 -6.17
N ARG A 59 -6.09 17.99 -5.96
CA ARG A 59 -5.25 19.03 -5.34
C ARG A 59 -4.98 18.70 -3.87
N ILE A 60 -6.02 18.34 -3.11
CA ILE A 60 -5.88 17.98 -1.68
C ILE A 60 -4.98 16.76 -1.52
N LEU A 61 -5.19 15.73 -2.33
CA LEU A 61 -4.38 14.52 -2.27
C LEU A 61 -2.91 14.79 -2.61
N ARG A 62 -2.61 15.64 -3.62
CA ARG A 62 -1.23 16.06 -3.91
C ARG A 62 -0.58 16.80 -2.75
N GLN A 63 -1.31 17.69 -2.09
CA GLN A 63 -0.81 18.38 -0.89
C GLN A 63 -0.53 17.41 0.25
N GLY A 64 -1.25 16.27 0.31
CA GLY A 64 -1.01 15.17 1.22
C GLY A 64 0.07 14.17 0.76
N GLY A 65 0.80 14.47 -0.33
CA GLY A 65 1.90 13.62 -0.82
C GLY A 65 1.51 12.62 -1.91
N ALA A 66 0.25 12.60 -2.39
CA ALA A 66 -0.14 11.69 -3.45
C ALA A 66 0.42 12.13 -4.82
N PHE A 67 0.88 11.15 -5.60
CA PHE A 67 1.15 11.29 -7.03
C PHE A 67 0.27 10.32 -7.82
N PHE A 68 -0.16 10.74 -9.01
CA PHE A 68 -1.13 9.99 -9.78
C PHE A 68 -0.47 9.22 -10.91
N MET A 69 -0.90 7.96 -11.05
CA MET A 69 -0.42 7.07 -12.09
C MET A 69 -1.57 6.45 -12.88
N ARG A 70 -1.36 6.24 -14.17
CA ARG A 70 -2.29 5.50 -15.01
C ARG A 70 -2.34 4.03 -14.60
N ARG A 71 -3.49 3.40 -14.76
CA ARG A 71 -3.67 1.97 -14.44
C ARG A 71 -2.92 1.04 -15.39
N SER A 72 -2.63 1.49 -16.59
CA SER A 72 -1.86 0.76 -17.61
C SER A 72 -0.89 1.71 -18.29
N PHE A 73 0.31 1.22 -18.54
CA PHE A 73 1.37 1.89 -19.30
C PHE A 73 1.48 1.30 -20.72
N SER A 74 0.64 0.30 -21.05
CA SER A 74 0.66 -0.36 -22.35
C SER A 74 0.39 0.65 -23.47
N GLY A 75 1.30 0.67 -24.45
CA GLY A 75 1.17 1.54 -25.63
C GLY A 75 1.69 2.97 -25.45
N ASP A 76 2.19 3.36 -24.26
CA ASP A 76 2.76 4.69 -24.02
C ASP A 76 4.16 4.56 -23.38
N GLU A 77 5.15 4.34 -24.23
CA GLU A 77 6.53 4.13 -23.80
C GLU A 77 7.12 5.39 -23.17
N LEU A 78 6.82 6.57 -23.73
CA LEU A 78 7.29 7.84 -23.19
C LEU A 78 6.80 8.04 -21.74
N TYR A 79 5.52 7.84 -21.51
CA TYR A 79 4.94 7.93 -20.17
C TYR A 79 5.61 6.93 -19.21
N SER A 80 5.83 5.70 -19.67
CA SER A 80 6.49 4.66 -18.88
C SER A 80 7.91 5.08 -18.47
N GLN A 81 8.71 5.62 -19.39
CA GLN A 81 10.07 6.07 -19.12
C GLN A 81 10.10 7.27 -18.18
N VAL A 82 9.25 8.27 -18.39
CA VAL A 82 9.13 9.43 -17.50
C VAL A 82 8.72 9.01 -16.09
N PHE A 83 7.80 8.06 -15.98
CA PHE A 83 7.35 7.57 -14.68
C PHE A 83 8.44 6.78 -13.96
N LYS A 84 9.19 5.92 -14.66
CA LYS A 84 10.37 5.21 -14.11
C LYS A 84 11.42 6.19 -13.60
N GLU A 85 11.70 7.24 -14.36
CA GLU A 85 12.66 8.27 -13.94
C GLU A 85 12.16 9.05 -12.73
N TYR A 86 10.89 9.42 -12.69
CA TYR A 86 10.27 10.05 -11.53
C TYR A 86 10.41 9.19 -10.26
N LEU A 87 10.12 7.89 -10.37
CA LEU A 87 10.23 6.94 -9.27
C LEU A 87 11.69 6.81 -8.79
N TYR A 88 12.61 6.66 -9.74
CA TYR A 88 14.05 6.61 -9.44
C TYR A 88 14.51 7.86 -8.69
N GLN A 89 14.17 9.06 -9.18
CA GLN A 89 14.55 10.31 -8.54
C GLN A 89 13.94 10.47 -7.15
N THR A 90 12.70 10.03 -6.96
CA THR A 90 12.03 10.06 -5.66
C THR A 90 12.76 9.16 -4.65
N CYS A 91 13.08 7.93 -5.02
CA CYS A 91 13.86 7.00 -4.20
C CYS A 91 15.27 7.52 -3.94
N ASN A 92 15.96 8.04 -4.97
CA ASN A 92 17.33 8.49 -4.86
C ASN A 92 17.51 9.72 -3.95
N ARG A 93 16.47 10.56 -3.84
CA ARG A 93 16.42 11.68 -2.88
C ARG A 93 16.08 11.22 -1.45
N GLY A 94 15.85 9.93 -1.24
CA GLY A 94 15.54 9.36 0.07
C GLY A 94 14.10 9.59 0.52
N HIS A 95 13.19 9.96 -0.39
CA HIS A 95 11.78 10.03 -0.09
C HIS A 95 11.18 8.63 0.03
N SER A 96 10.36 8.43 1.07
CA SER A 96 9.59 7.19 1.21
C SER A 96 8.39 7.18 0.25
N ILE A 97 8.03 5.98 -0.21
CA ILE A 97 6.92 5.77 -1.14
C ILE A 97 5.95 4.79 -0.49
N GLU A 98 4.66 4.94 -0.80
CA GLU A 98 3.61 3.98 -0.47
C GLU A 98 2.88 3.57 -1.73
N PHE A 99 2.72 2.27 -1.93
CA PHE A 99 1.83 1.74 -2.96
C PHE A 99 1.16 0.45 -2.49
N PHE A 100 -0.02 0.19 -3.01
CA PHE A 100 -0.78 -1.01 -2.68
C PHE A 100 -0.46 -2.11 -3.70
N PRO A 101 0.24 -3.18 -3.30
CA PRO A 101 0.66 -4.24 -4.23
C PRO A 101 -0.51 -4.97 -4.87
N GLU A 102 -1.67 -4.98 -4.23
CA GLU A 102 -2.91 -5.57 -4.74
C GLU A 102 -3.51 -4.80 -5.93
N GLY A 103 -3.15 -3.53 -6.10
CA GLY A 103 -3.69 -2.65 -7.16
C GLY A 103 -5.19 -2.37 -7.06
N GLY A 104 -5.83 -2.77 -5.97
CA GLY A 104 -7.25 -2.54 -5.69
C GLY A 104 -7.63 -3.02 -4.30
N ARG A 105 -8.81 -2.59 -3.82
CA ARG A 105 -9.29 -2.96 -2.48
C ARG A 105 -9.89 -4.37 -2.45
N SER A 106 -9.48 -5.15 -1.46
CA SER A 106 -10.12 -6.44 -1.15
C SER A 106 -11.48 -6.21 -0.49
N ARG A 107 -12.52 -6.85 -1.01
CA ARG A 107 -13.88 -6.81 -0.45
C ARG A 107 -14.17 -7.95 0.51
N THR A 108 -13.43 -9.04 0.36
CA THR A 108 -13.61 -10.27 1.18
C THR A 108 -12.69 -10.31 2.39
N GLY A 109 -11.76 -9.35 2.52
CA GLY A 109 -10.71 -9.37 3.52
C GLY A 109 -9.52 -10.27 3.18
N ARG A 110 -9.58 -11.11 2.12
CA ARG A 110 -8.44 -11.87 1.62
C ARG A 110 -7.52 -10.98 0.79
N LEU A 111 -6.22 -11.21 0.85
CA LEU A 111 -5.27 -10.53 -0.01
C LEU A 111 -5.52 -10.87 -1.48
N LEU A 112 -5.48 -9.87 -2.35
CA LEU A 112 -5.55 -10.06 -3.79
C LEU A 112 -4.16 -10.42 -4.33
N SER A 113 -4.13 -11.02 -5.53
CA SER A 113 -2.87 -11.29 -6.23
C SER A 113 -2.12 -9.98 -6.52
N PRO A 114 -0.80 -9.92 -6.29
CA PRO A 114 -0.02 -8.71 -6.48
C PRO A 114 0.09 -8.32 -7.95
N LYS A 115 0.13 -7.00 -8.21
CA LYS A 115 0.43 -6.41 -9.51
C LYS A 115 1.92 -6.09 -9.58
N LEU A 116 2.61 -6.68 -10.55
CA LEU A 116 4.07 -6.63 -10.63
C LEU A 116 4.63 -5.33 -11.21
N GLY A 117 3.83 -4.56 -11.98
CA GLY A 117 4.33 -3.42 -12.76
C GLY A 117 5.08 -2.37 -11.93
N PHE A 118 4.47 -1.89 -10.83
CA PHE A 118 5.12 -0.90 -9.95
C PHE A 118 6.31 -1.51 -9.20
N LEU A 119 6.18 -2.76 -8.75
CA LEU A 119 7.25 -3.46 -8.06
C LEU A 119 8.48 -3.66 -8.96
N ASN A 120 8.28 -4.00 -10.24
CA ASN A 120 9.36 -4.08 -11.23
C ASN A 120 10.11 -2.74 -11.34
N MET A 121 9.39 -1.62 -11.42
CA MET A 121 10.01 -0.30 -11.49
C MET A 121 10.82 0.05 -10.23
N CYS A 122 10.39 -0.41 -9.06
CA CYS A 122 11.14 -0.25 -7.80
C CYS A 122 12.45 -1.07 -7.85
N VAL A 123 12.39 -2.31 -8.34
CA VAL A 123 13.56 -3.17 -8.49
C VAL A 123 14.53 -2.57 -9.51
N GLU A 124 14.04 -2.17 -10.69
CA GLU A 124 14.85 -1.49 -11.72
C GLU A 124 15.53 -0.21 -11.18
N SER A 125 14.80 0.57 -10.36
CA SER A 125 15.37 1.77 -9.72
C SER A 125 16.51 1.42 -8.77
N HIS A 126 16.35 0.34 -8.00
CA HIS A 126 17.40 -0.15 -7.10
C HIS A 126 18.64 -0.64 -7.88
N GLU A 127 18.44 -1.40 -8.97
CA GLU A 127 19.51 -1.93 -9.82
C GLU A 127 20.31 -0.84 -10.55
N ARG A 128 19.69 0.30 -10.86
CA ARG A 128 20.38 1.48 -11.41
C ARG A 128 21.38 2.11 -10.43
N GLY A 129 21.31 1.74 -9.16
CA GLY A 129 22.10 2.32 -8.08
C GLY A 129 21.42 3.56 -7.48
N LEU A 130 21.14 3.49 -6.19
CA LEU A 130 20.54 4.56 -5.39
C LEU A 130 21.51 4.97 -4.28
N ASN A 131 21.39 6.21 -3.79
CA ASN A 131 22.15 6.69 -2.65
C ASN A 131 21.93 5.86 -1.38
N LYS A 132 20.73 5.29 -1.24
CA LYS A 132 20.39 4.31 -0.20
C LYS A 132 19.69 3.12 -0.84
N PRO A 133 20.01 1.87 -0.44
CA PRO A 133 19.27 0.71 -0.92
C PRO A 133 17.80 0.78 -0.53
N VAL A 134 16.96 0.03 -1.23
CA VAL A 134 15.51 -0.01 -0.98
C VAL A 134 15.18 -1.07 0.06
N ALA A 135 14.28 -0.73 0.98
CA ALA A 135 13.62 -1.69 1.88
C ALA A 135 12.10 -1.60 1.72
N PHE A 136 11.46 -2.74 1.44
CA PHE A 136 10.01 -2.87 1.47
C PHE A 136 9.53 -3.09 2.88
N ILE A 137 8.51 -2.32 3.27
CA ILE A 137 7.87 -2.36 4.58
C ILE A 137 6.46 -2.92 4.41
N PRO A 138 6.27 -4.24 4.56
CA PRO A 138 4.95 -4.85 4.51
C PRO A 138 4.09 -4.36 5.68
N VAL A 139 2.85 -3.94 5.39
CA VAL A 139 1.94 -3.41 6.41
C VAL A 139 0.61 -4.13 6.35
N TYR A 140 0.23 -4.77 7.44
CA TYR A 140 -1.13 -5.28 7.62
C TYR A 140 -2.00 -4.21 8.27
N ILE A 141 -3.21 -4.00 7.72
CA ILE A 141 -4.23 -3.12 8.27
C ILE A 141 -5.50 -3.94 8.51
N GLY A 142 -5.88 -4.10 9.76
CA GLY A 142 -7.06 -4.85 10.19
C GLY A 142 -8.09 -3.94 10.84
N TYR A 143 -9.35 -4.10 10.46
CA TYR A 143 -10.48 -3.32 10.97
C TYR A 143 -11.45 -4.21 11.74
N GLU A 144 -11.98 -3.75 12.87
CA GLU A 144 -13.15 -4.37 13.48
C GLU A 144 -14.40 -4.14 12.63
N LYS A 145 -14.53 -2.94 12.05
CA LYS A 145 -15.62 -2.57 11.15
C LYS A 145 -15.10 -1.69 10.03
N ILE A 146 -15.23 -2.13 8.78
CA ILE A 146 -14.84 -1.38 7.60
C ILE A 146 -15.92 -0.35 7.26
N ILE A 147 -15.50 0.87 6.92
CA ILE A 147 -16.41 1.99 6.58
C ILE A 147 -17.28 1.60 5.38
N GLU A 148 -16.71 0.96 4.38
CA GLU A 148 -17.38 0.52 3.15
C GLU A 148 -18.10 -0.83 3.28
N GLY A 149 -18.21 -1.39 4.48
CA GLY A 149 -18.72 -2.76 4.71
C GLY A 149 -20.10 -3.02 4.09
N ALA A 150 -21.04 -2.09 4.21
CA ALA A 150 -22.37 -2.22 3.62
C ALA A 150 -22.33 -2.28 2.08
N THR A 151 -21.48 -1.45 1.46
CA THR A 151 -21.25 -1.42 0.00
C THR A 151 -20.63 -2.73 -0.46
N TYR A 152 -19.62 -3.24 0.25
CA TYR A 152 -18.96 -4.50 -0.09
C TYR A 152 -19.91 -5.70 -0.02
N VAL A 153 -20.75 -5.75 1.01
CA VAL A 153 -21.78 -6.80 1.12
C VAL A 153 -22.77 -6.73 -0.05
N SER A 154 -23.21 -5.53 -0.43
CA SER A 154 -24.09 -5.32 -1.58
C SER A 154 -23.45 -5.78 -2.89
N GLU A 155 -22.19 -5.40 -3.15
CA GLU A 155 -21.44 -5.83 -4.34
C GLU A 155 -21.24 -7.36 -4.38
N MET A 156 -20.96 -8.00 -3.24
CA MET A 156 -20.83 -9.46 -3.16
C MET A 156 -22.16 -10.18 -3.43
N ARG A 157 -23.30 -9.52 -3.19
CA ARG A 157 -24.65 -10.04 -3.52
C ARG A 157 -25.08 -9.78 -4.96
N GLY A 158 -24.18 -9.24 -5.80
CA GLY A 158 -24.41 -9.04 -7.24
C GLY A 158 -24.81 -7.62 -7.64
N ALA A 159 -24.76 -6.63 -6.74
CA ALA A 159 -24.96 -5.25 -7.13
C ALA A 159 -23.79 -4.78 -8.04
N GLN A 160 -24.12 -3.97 -9.06
CA GLN A 160 -23.10 -3.42 -9.96
C GLN A 160 -22.13 -2.53 -9.18
N LYS A 161 -20.84 -2.66 -9.52
CA LYS A 161 -19.81 -1.75 -8.99
C LYS A 161 -20.14 -0.32 -9.41
N THR A 162 -20.47 0.51 -8.45
CA THR A 162 -20.60 1.95 -8.69
C THR A 162 -19.22 2.57 -8.88
N THR A 163 -19.08 3.39 -9.92
CA THR A 163 -17.88 4.23 -10.10
C THR A 163 -17.75 5.15 -8.89
N GLU A 164 -16.59 5.12 -8.25
CA GLU A 164 -16.27 5.94 -7.09
C GLU A 164 -16.48 7.42 -7.42
N LYS A 165 -17.46 8.04 -6.78
CA LYS A 165 -17.74 9.48 -6.93
C LYS A 165 -17.12 10.23 -5.74
N LEU A 166 -16.77 11.50 -5.96
CA LEU A 166 -16.34 12.42 -4.89
C LEU A 166 -17.29 12.41 -3.69
N SER A 167 -18.60 12.28 -3.97
CA SER A 167 -19.63 12.16 -2.93
C SER A 167 -19.37 11.01 -1.97
N ASP A 168 -18.87 9.89 -2.45
CA ASP A 168 -18.69 8.67 -1.64
C ASP A 168 -17.51 8.85 -0.66
N ILE A 169 -16.44 9.52 -1.09
CA ILE A 169 -15.29 9.86 -0.24
C ILE A 169 -15.71 10.90 0.81
N LEU A 170 -16.50 11.93 0.42
CA LEU A 170 -17.00 12.96 1.34
C LEU A 170 -18.05 12.41 2.32
N ILE A 171 -18.89 11.47 1.88
CA ILE A 171 -19.85 10.78 2.74
C ILE A 171 -19.08 9.92 3.74
N ASN A 172 -18.03 9.21 3.30
CA ASN A 172 -17.18 8.41 4.17
C ASN A 172 -16.47 9.29 5.21
N LEU A 173 -16.04 10.51 4.88
CA LEU A 173 -15.51 11.47 5.84
C LEU A 173 -16.55 11.94 6.88
N LYS A 174 -17.82 12.07 6.51
CA LYS A 174 -18.90 12.34 7.48
C LYS A 174 -19.20 11.14 8.38
N LEU A 175 -18.98 9.93 7.87
CA LEU A 175 -19.15 8.69 8.65
C LEU A 175 -18.05 8.52 9.72
N ILE A 176 -16.90 9.22 9.62
CA ILE A 176 -15.82 9.17 10.64
C ILE A 176 -16.32 9.52 12.05
N LYS A 177 -17.45 10.21 12.18
CA LYS A 177 -18.08 10.44 13.49
C LYS A 177 -18.75 9.21 14.09
N GLN A 178 -18.91 8.12 13.34
CA GLN A 178 -19.43 6.85 13.86
C GLN A 178 -18.30 6.06 14.53
N ASN A 179 -18.68 5.22 15.50
CA ASN A 179 -17.73 4.32 16.12
C ASN A 179 -17.49 3.11 15.20
N PHE A 180 -16.31 3.06 14.60
CA PHE A 180 -15.85 1.94 13.75
C PHE A 180 -15.01 0.91 14.51
N GLY A 181 -14.92 1.04 15.84
CA GLY A 181 -14.09 0.15 16.64
C GLY A 181 -12.61 0.43 16.47
N LYS A 182 -11.80 -0.59 16.73
CA LYS A 182 -10.34 -0.49 16.67
C LYS A 182 -9.82 -0.81 15.29
N VAL A 183 -8.70 -0.16 14.95
CA VAL A 183 -7.89 -0.50 13.77
C VAL A 183 -6.53 -0.95 14.27
N GLN A 184 -6.06 -2.06 13.74
CA GLN A 184 -4.75 -2.62 14.00
C GLN A 184 -3.87 -2.42 12.77
N VAL A 185 -2.66 -1.91 12.99
CA VAL A 185 -1.66 -1.73 11.94
C VAL A 185 -0.38 -2.40 12.40
N ASN A 186 0.04 -3.43 11.68
CA ASN A 186 1.21 -4.22 12.03
C ASN A 186 2.23 -4.17 10.90
N ILE A 187 3.47 -3.96 11.28
CA ILE A 187 4.60 -4.02 10.35
C ILE A 187 5.06 -5.48 10.26
N GLY A 188 5.02 -6.04 9.07
CA GLY A 188 5.52 -7.38 8.78
C GLY A 188 7.05 -7.45 8.72
N GLN A 189 7.55 -8.60 8.28
CA GLN A 189 8.99 -8.77 8.07
C GLN A 189 9.47 -7.82 6.97
N ILE A 190 10.41 -6.95 7.31
CA ILE A 190 11.00 -5.99 6.37
C ILE A 190 11.89 -6.73 5.38
N LEU A 191 11.76 -6.40 4.09
CA LEU A 191 12.49 -7.02 2.98
C LEU A 191 13.44 -5.99 2.37
N LYS A 192 14.73 -6.17 2.59
CA LYS A 192 15.79 -5.31 2.05
C LYS A 192 16.27 -5.84 0.72
N LEU A 193 16.30 -5.01 -0.32
CA LEU A 193 16.66 -5.44 -1.67
C LEU A 193 18.15 -5.80 -1.82
N ASP A 194 19.03 -5.17 -1.09
CA ASP A 194 20.46 -5.48 -1.08
C ASP A 194 20.72 -6.89 -0.51
N GLU A 195 20.06 -7.27 0.58
CA GLU A 195 20.14 -8.62 1.15
C GLU A 195 19.49 -9.64 0.20
N TRP A 196 18.33 -9.30 -0.37
CA TRP A 196 17.59 -10.16 -1.28
C TRP A 196 18.31 -10.43 -2.61
N ALA A 197 19.01 -9.43 -3.18
CA ALA A 197 19.79 -9.58 -4.40
C ALA A 197 20.93 -10.61 -4.25
N VAL A 198 21.43 -10.81 -3.04
CA VAL A 198 22.43 -11.85 -2.74
C VAL A 198 21.81 -13.23 -2.70
N GLU A 199 20.59 -13.36 -2.15
CA GLU A 199 19.86 -14.64 -2.07
C GLU A 199 19.30 -15.11 -3.42
N SER A 200 18.89 -14.18 -4.30
CA SER A 200 18.17 -14.47 -5.55
C SER A 200 19.05 -14.89 -6.74
N LYS A 201 20.36 -15.00 -6.58
CA LYS A 201 21.30 -15.45 -7.62
C LYS A 201 21.09 -16.88 -8.13
N LYS A 202 19.98 -17.54 -7.79
CA LYS A 202 19.60 -18.85 -8.37
C LYS A 202 19.00 -18.64 -9.75
N PRO A 203 19.57 -19.26 -10.82
CA PRO A 203 19.02 -19.19 -12.16
C PRO A 203 17.62 -19.84 -12.16
N ASN A 204 16.66 -19.21 -12.81
CA ASN A 204 15.27 -19.66 -13.07
C ASN A 204 14.14 -19.19 -12.13
N GLN A 205 14.31 -18.19 -11.28
CA GLN A 205 13.15 -17.54 -10.66
C GLN A 205 13.03 -16.11 -11.21
N ASN A 206 11.84 -15.80 -11.79
CA ASN A 206 11.48 -14.42 -12.09
C ASN A 206 11.55 -13.63 -10.78
N SER A 207 12.61 -12.88 -10.61
CA SER A 207 13.03 -12.33 -9.31
C SER A 207 11.94 -11.45 -8.68
N THR A 208 11.19 -10.68 -9.48
CA THR A 208 10.14 -9.79 -9.00
C THR A 208 8.88 -10.53 -8.56
N GLU A 209 8.51 -11.62 -9.24
CA GLU A 209 7.35 -12.43 -8.82
C GLU A 209 7.61 -13.11 -7.47
N PHE A 210 8.82 -13.61 -7.27
CA PHE A 210 9.21 -14.19 -5.98
C PHE A 210 9.23 -13.14 -4.86
N LEU A 211 9.76 -11.94 -5.15
CA LEU A 211 9.73 -10.80 -4.22
C LEU A 211 8.29 -10.42 -3.87
N ALA A 212 7.41 -10.34 -4.87
CA ALA A 212 5.99 -10.05 -4.67
C ALA A 212 5.33 -11.07 -3.73
N ARG A 213 5.60 -12.37 -3.93
CA ARG A 213 5.10 -13.42 -3.03
C ARG A 213 5.62 -13.23 -1.61
N LYS A 214 6.91 -12.96 -1.43
CA LYS A 214 7.49 -12.70 -0.09
C LYS A 214 6.83 -11.50 0.59
N ILE A 215 6.58 -10.41 -0.15
CA ILE A 215 5.86 -9.23 0.36
C ILE A 215 4.45 -9.62 0.82
N MET A 216 3.69 -10.34 -0.03
CA MET A 216 2.32 -10.75 0.30
C MET A 216 2.27 -11.72 1.48
N CYS A 217 3.22 -12.66 1.59
CA CYS A 217 3.36 -13.52 2.77
C CYS A 217 3.66 -12.69 4.02
N ALA A 218 4.60 -11.75 3.96
CA ALA A 218 4.97 -10.92 5.10
C ALA A 218 3.80 -10.01 5.58
N ILE A 219 2.95 -9.54 4.65
CA ILE A 219 1.70 -8.85 4.99
C ILE A 219 0.73 -9.80 5.71
N ASN A 220 0.56 -11.03 5.18
CA ASN A 220 -0.35 -12.01 5.74
C ASN A 220 0.11 -12.50 7.12
N ASP A 221 1.40 -12.73 7.30
CA ASP A 221 1.98 -13.19 8.56
C ASP A 221 1.90 -12.14 9.67
N ALA A 222 1.79 -10.86 9.29
CA ALA A 222 1.53 -9.75 10.21
C ALA A 222 0.04 -9.60 10.58
N ALA A 223 -0.85 -10.45 10.03
CA ALA A 223 -2.27 -10.38 10.33
C ALA A 223 -2.54 -10.77 11.79
N THR A 224 -3.46 -10.03 12.40
CA THR A 224 -3.96 -10.30 13.75
C THR A 224 -5.45 -10.62 13.71
N VAL A 225 -5.86 -11.48 14.62
CA VAL A 225 -7.26 -11.84 14.84
C VAL A 225 -7.83 -10.95 15.92
N ASN A 226 -8.90 -10.23 15.63
CA ASN A 226 -9.64 -9.43 16.60
C ASN A 226 -10.88 -10.15 17.12
N ALA A 227 -11.54 -9.58 18.15
CA ALA A 227 -12.72 -10.17 18.76
C ALA A 227 -13.87 -10.38 17.76
N VAL A 228 -14.01 -9.50 16.76
CA VAL A 228 -15.05 -9.62 15.72
C VAL A 228 -14.77 -10.81 14.81
N ASN A 229 -13.51 -11.07 14.47
CA ASN A 229 -13.13 -12.24 13.69
C ASN A 229 -13.45 -13.54 14.45
N LEU A 230 -13.13 -13.59 15.74
CA LEU A 230 -13.45 -14.76 16.59
C LEU A 230 -14.96 -14.98 16.71
N ALA A 231 -15.70 -13.90 16.97
CA ALA A 231 -17.16 -13.99 17.03
C ALA A 231 -17.76 -14.49 15.70
N ALA A 232 -17.28 -13.99 14.56
CA ALA A 232 -17.73 -14.43 13.24
C ALA A 232 -17.52 -15.94 13.02
N LEU A 233 -16.40 -16.51 13.50
CA LEU A 233 -16.14 -17.95 13.42
C LEU A 233 -17.12 -18.80 14.24
N VAL A 234 -17.68 -18.24 15.32
CA VAL A 234 -18.66 -18.95 16.16
C VAL A 234 -20.04 -19.01 15.48
N PHE A 235 -20.35 -18.03 14.60
CA PHE A 235 -21.64 -17.93 13.91
C PHE A 235 -21.63 -18.52 12.50
N LEU A 236 -20.52 -19.06 12.02
CA LEU A 236 -20.38 -19.79 10.76
C LEU A 236 -20.56 -21.29 10.97
#